data_2cd4672e55ab7834fe025c31568c6691
#
_entry.id   2cd4672e55ab7834fe025c31568c6691
#
_cell.length_a   1.000
_cell.length_b   1.000
_cell.length_c   1.000
_cell.angle_alpha   90.00
_cell.angle_beta   90.00
_cell.angle_gamma   90.00
#
_symmetry.space_group_name_H-M   'P 1'
#
loop_
_entity.id
_entity.type
_entity.pdbx_description
1 polymer ?
#
loop_
_entity_poly.entity_id
_entity_poly.type
_entity_poly.pdbx_seq_one_letter_code
_entity_poly.pdbx_strand_id
1 'polypeptide(L)'
;MRFSYRTKKGYIPTNSGKVNQDNYIVNPNLNNHTWQHFFAVCDGHGPLGHHVSSYIKNTLPQAVNNAKGLERHPKEALTKAFEVAYDRLLKESKVDLSFSGSTVIGCYFNNNRLVCANVGDSRAILGRCKSGGSWETVALSDDHKPSIPKEAERIKRMRGRVEAFKD
;
A
#
# COMPACT_ATOMS: atom_id res chain seq x y z
N MET A 1 -2.57 -9.41 19.17
CA MET A 1 -3.46 -9.10 18.02
C MET A 1 -3.88 -10.36 17.32
N ARG A 2 -5.10 -10.45 16.77
CA ARG A 2 -5.52 -11.51 15.84
C ARG A 2 -5.63 -10.91 14.44
N PHE A 3 -5.16 -11.63 13.43
CA PHE A 3 -5.24 -11.19 12.04
C PHE A 3 -5.47 -12.38 11.12
N SER A 4 -6.00 -12.11 9.94
CA SER A 4 -6.11 -13.06 8.85
C SER A 4 -5.83 -12.34 7.54
N TYR A 5 -5.44 -13.10 6.53
CA TYR A 5 -5.19 -12.58 5.19
C TYR A 5 -5.65 -13.58 4.14
N ARG A 6 -6.01 -13.08 2.98
CA ARG A 6 -6.37 -13.89 1.82
C ARG A 6 -6.05 -13.13 0.54
N THR A 7 -5.53 -13.83 -0.44
CA THR A 7 -5.42 -13.37 -1.82
C THR A 7 -5.95 -14.43 -2.75
N LYS A 8 -6.55 -14.01 -3.87
CA LYS A 8 -7.08 -14.91 -4.88
C LYS A 8 -7.11 -14.18 -6.22
N LYS A 9 -6.60 -14.84 -7.28
CA LYS A 9 -6.72 -14.29 -8.63
C LYS A 9 -8.19 -14.12 -9.01
N GLY A 10 -8.50 -13.03 -9.72
CA GLY A 10 -9.80 -12.83 -10.32
C GLY A 10 -10.04 -13.84 -11.45
N TYR A 11 -11.30 -14.04 -11.80
CA TYR A 11 -11.71 -14.91 -12.90
C TYR A 11 -12.10 -14.06 -14.12
N ILE A 12 -11.50 -14.36 -15.27
CA ILE A 12 -11.85 -13.78 -16.57
C ILE A 12 -12.16 -14.96 -17.48
N PRO A 13 -13.43 -15.09 -17.97
CA PRO A 13 -13.83 -16.24 -18.78
C PRO A 13 -12.95 -16.47 -20.01
N THR A 14 -12.49 -15.39 -20.65
CA THR A 14 -11.66 -15.40 -21.85
C THR A 14 -10.16 -15.48 -21.58
N ASN A 15 -9.73 -15.48 -20.32
CA ASN A 15 -8.31 -15.53 -19.93
C ASN A 15 -8.11 -16.42 -18.71
N SER A 16 -8.00 -17.72 -18.92
CA SER A 16 -7.69 -18.70 -17.86
C SER A 16 -6.27 -18.53 -17.27
N GLY A 17 -5.38 -17.89 -18.02
CA GLY A 17 -3.97 -17.63 -17.64
C GLY A 17 -3.79 -16.36 -16.80
N LYS A 18 -4.87 -15.66 -16.40
CA LYS A 18 -4.74 -14.47 -15.55
C LYS A 18 -3.87 -14.76 -14.32
N VAL A 19 -2.82 -13.96 -14.14
CA VAL A 19 -1.95 -14.02 -12.97
C VAL A 19 -2.54 -13.19 -11.84
N ASN A 20 -2.42 -13.67 -10.61
CA ASN A 20 -2.70 -12.84 -9.44
C ASN A 20 -1.55 -11.85 -9.26
N GLN A 21 -1.82 -10.56 -9.37
CA GLN A 21 -0.84 -9.49 -9.25
C GLN A 21 -0.80 -8.87 -7.86
N ASP A 22 -1.73 -9.27 -6.98
CA ASP A 22 -1.80 -8.79 -5.60
C ASP A 22 -0.75 -9.48 -4.72
N ASN A 23 -0.24 -8.73 -3.79
CA ASN A 23 0.59 -9.24 -2.69
C ASN A 23 0.17 -8.61 -1.36
N TYR A 24 0.62 -9.23 -0.27
CA TYR A 24 0.40 -8.72 1.08
C TYR A 24 1.65 -8.86 1.92
N ILE A 25 1.78 -8.00 2.92
CA ILE A 25 2.83 -7.97 3.91
C ILE A 25 2.21 -8.25 5.28
N VAL A 26 2.80 -9.20 6.01
CA VAL A 26 2.42 -9.52 7.39
C VAL A 26 3.69 -9.49 8.23
N ASN A 27 3.82 -8.46 9.04
CA ASN A 27 4.92 -8.32 9.99
C ASN A 27 4.34 -8.05 11.40
N PRO A 28 4.01 -9.10 12.15
CA PRO A 28 3.33 -8.98 13.44
C PRO A 28 4.26 -8.61 14.61
N ASN A 29 5.57 -8.60 14.40
CA ASN A 29 6.57 -8.26 15.42
C ASN A 29 7.64 -7.35 14.82
N LEU A 30 7.22 -6.18 14.35
CA LEU A 30 8.13 -5.21 13.75
C LEU A 30 9.21 -4.81 14.76
N ASN A 31 10.47 -4.78 14.32
CA ASN A 31 11.63 -4.52 15.19
C ASN A 31 11.75 -5.50 16.38
N ASN A 32 11.22 -6.72 16.27
CA ASN A 32 11.13 -7.71 17.36
C ASN A 32 10.28 -7.24 18.57
N HIS A 33 9.43 -6.23 18.39
CA HIS A 33 8.51 -5.77 19.41
C HIS A 33 7.12 -6.40 19.24
N THR A 34 6.61 -7.02 20.28
CA THR A 34 5.28 -7.68 20.26
C THR A 34 4.11 -6.69 20.22
N TRP A 35 4.37 -5.40 20.41
CA TRP A 35 3.39 -4.30 20.34
C TRP A 35 3.47 -3.47 19.08
N GLN A 36 4.45 -3.76 18.18
CA GLN A 36 4.57 -3.12 16.89
C GLN A 36 4.24 -4.08 15.76
N HIS A 37 3.37 -3.69 14.88
CA HIS A 37 2.96 -4.50 13.75
C HIS A 37 2.88 -3.66 12.48
N PHE A 38 3.20 -4.27 11.36
CA PHE A 38 3.01 -3.66 10.05
C PHE A 38 2.34 -4.65 9.09
N PHE A 39 1.20 -4.25 8.57
CA PHE A 39 0.45 -5.02 7.56
C PHE A 39 0.24 -4.16 6.34
N ALA A 40 0.36 -4.75 5.15
CA ALA A 40 0.10 -4.02 3.92
C ALA A 40 -0.51 -4.92 2.84
N VAL A 41 -1.18 -4.27 1.90
CA VAL A 41 -1.66 -4.88 0.65
C VAL A 41 -1.09 -4.08 -0.51
N CYS A 42 -0.66 -4.80 -1.55
CA CYS A 42 -0.10 -4.26 -2.78
C CYS A 42 -0.91 -4.84 -3.96
N ASP A 43 -1.62 -3.99 -4.69
CA ASP A 43 -2.35 -4.34 -5.91
C ASP A 43 -1.46 -4.00 -7.11
N GLY A 44 -0.90 -5.04 -7.73
CA GLY A 44 -0.03 -4.91 -8.89
C GLY A 44 -0.84 -4.76 -10.18
N HIS A 45 -0.41 -3.84 -11.04
CA HIS A 45 -1.07 -3.59 -12.32
C HIS A 45 -0.09 -3.56 -13.50
N GLY A 46 -0.62 -3.70 -14.71
CA GLY A 46 0.18 -3.75 -15.93
C GLY A 46 0.78 -5.15 -16.20
N PRO A 47 1.55 -5.31 -17.29
CA PRO A 47 2.08 -6.62 -17.69
C PRO A 47 2.94 -7.31 -16.63
N LEU A 48 3.73 -6.54 -15.87
CA LEU A 48 4.67 -7.03 -14.86
C LEU A 48 4.27 -6.64 -13.42
N GLY A 49 3.01 -6.26 -13.17
CA GLY A 49 2.54 -5.82 -11.86
C GLY A 49 2.78 -6.83 -10.73
N HIS A 50 2.69 -8.12 -11.02
CA HIS A 50 3.01 -9.19 -10.07
C HIS A 50 4.49 -9.21 -9.62
N HIS A 51 5.41 -8.81 -10.51
CA HIS A 51 6.81 -8.65 -10.15
C HIS A 51 7.03 -7.40 -9.30
N VAL A 52 6.33 -6.29 -9.63
CA VAL A 52 6.40 -5.03 -8.87
C VAL A 52 5.87 -5.24 -7.45
N SER A 53 4.66 -5.76 -7.29
CA SER A 53 4.05 -6.02 -5.99
C SER A 53 4.87 -7.01 -5.15
N SER A 54 5.48 -8.01 -5.80
CA SER A 54 6.38 -8.96 -5.14
C SER A 54 7.69 -8.32 -4.69
N TYR A 55 8.26 -7.41 -5.48
CA TYR A 55 9.45 -6.66 -5.09
C TYR A 55 9.16 -5.79 -3.86
N ILE A 56 8.04 -5.08 -3.87
CA ILE A 56 7.60 -4.23 -2.74
C ILE A 56 7.38 -5.08 -1.48
N LYS A 57 6.70 -6.22 -1.60
CA LYS A 57 6.49 -7.17 -0.49
C LYS A 57 7.81 -7.55 0.20
N ASN A 58 8.87 -7.74 -0.58
CA ASN A 58 10.16 -8.19 -0.07
C ASN A 58 11.03 -7.05 0.49
N THR A 59 10.85 -5.81 0.02
CA THR A 59 11.74 -4.70 0.35
C THR A 59 11.13 -3.69 1.32
N LEU A 60 9.83 -3.42 1.23
CA LEU A 60 9.15 -2.44 2.09
C LEU A 60 9.21 -2.77 3.59
N PRO A 61 9.05 -4.04 4.04
CA PRO A 61 9.17 -4.35 5.47
C PRO A 61 10.51 -3.93 6.06
N GLN A 62 11.60 -4.12 5.33
CA GLN A 62 12.93 -3.71 5.77
C GLN A 62 13.06 -2.18 5.80
N ALA A 63 12.52 -1.47 4.82
CA ALA A 63 12.51 -0.02 4.81
C ALA A 63 11.75 0.56 6.00
N VAL A 64 10.58 -0.02 6.34
CA VAL A 64 9.79 0.36 7.51
C VAL A 64 10.53 0.03 8.81
N ASN A 65 11.14 -1.15 8.89
CA ASN A 65 11.89 -1.59 10.07
C ASN A 65 13.08 -0.67 10.38
N ASN A 66 13.74 -0.17 9.34
CA ASN A 66 14.90 0.71 9.44
C ASN A 66 14.54 2.21 9.49
N ALA A 67 13.23 2.55 9.46
CA ALA A 67 12.79 3.94 9.46
C ALA A 67 13.07 4.61 10.81
N LYS A 68 13.96 5.60 10.79
CA LYS A 68 14.31 6.36 12.00
C LYS A 68 13.10 7.12 12.54
N GLY A 69 12.87 7.03 13.83
CA GLY A 69 11.78 7.76 14.50
C GLY A 69 10.39 7.14 14.32
N LEU A 70 10.28 5.90 13.86
CA LEU A 70 9.00 5.22 13.59
C LEU A 70 8.04 5.23 14.80
N GLU A 71 8.54 5.16 16.02
CA GLU A 71 7.71 5.20 17.23
C GLU A 71 7.22 6.61 17.56
N ARG A 72 8.06 7.62 17.39
CA ARG A 72 7.80 9.00 17.81
C ARG A 72 7.09 9.80 16.73
N HIS A 73 7.53 9.66 15.49
CA HIS A 73 7.08 10.38 14.30
C HIS A 73 6.69 9.41 13.17
N PRO A 74 5.69 8.52 13.41
CA PRO A 74 5.39 7.43 12.48
C PRO A 74 4.95 7.90 11.09
N LYS A 75 4.31 9.05 10.97
CA LYS A 75 3.88 9.58 9.66
C LYS A 75 5.08 9.89 8.77
N GLU A 76 6.01 10.66 9.29
CA GLU A 76 7.23 11.07 8.59
C GLU A 76 8.13 9.86 8.30
N ALA A 77 8.25 8.96 9.28
CA ALA A 77 9.04 7.74 9.14
C ALA A 77 8.48 6.79 8.08
N LEU A 78 7.16 6.59 8.03
CA LEU A 78 6.51 5.80 7.00
C LEU A 78 6.63 6.45 5.63
N THR A 79 6.40 7.76 5.51
CA THR A 79 6.61 8.49 4.25
C THR A 79 8.01 8.22 3.73
N LYS A 80 9.03 8.37 4.58
CA LYS A 80 10.42 8.11 4.19
C LYS A 80 10.69 6.66 3.83
N ALA A 81 10.09 5.70 4.53
CA ALA A 81 10.22 4.28 4.22
C ALA A 81 9.63 3.94 2.84
N PHE A 82 8.49 4.54 2.49
CA PHE A 82 7.86 4.36 1.18
C PHE A 82 8.70 4.99 0.05
N GLU A 83 9.28 6.19 0.29
CA GLU A 83 10.22 6.80 -0.65
C GLU A 83 11.45 5.92 -0.87
N VAL A 84 12.06 5.40 0.20
CA VAL A 84 13.20 4.49 0.11
C VAL A 84 12.86 3.21 -0.65
N ALA A 85 11.67 2.64 -0.42
CA ALA A 85 11.22 1.45 -1.15
C ALA A 85 11.02 1.75 -2.64
N TYR A 86 10.46 2.93 -2.98
CA TYR A 86 10.30 3.38 -4.35
C TYR A 86 11.65 3.62 -5.04
N ASP A 87 12.58 4.31 -4.41
CA ASP A 87 13.93 4.55 -4.93
C ASP A 87 14.67 3.24 -5.22
N ARG A 88 14.52 2.24 -4.34
CA ARG A 88 15.09 0.91 -4.55
C ARG A 88 14.41 0.19 -5.71
N LEU A 89 13.09 0.27 -5.81
CA LEU A 89 12.37 -0.30 -6.94
C LEU A 89 12.91 0.24 -8.27
N LEU A 90 13.11 1.56 -8.37
CA LEU A 90 13.63 2.19 -9.58
C LEU A 90 15.08 1.81 -9.90
N LYS A 91 15.94 1.68 -8.90
CA LYS A 91 17.39 1.51 -9.09
C LYS A 91 17.84 0.06 -9.12
N GLU A 92 17.19 -0.80 -8.32
CA GLU A 92 17.67 -2.15 -8.04
C GLU A 92 16.80 -3.23 -8.70
N SER A 93 15.51 -2.94 -8.99
CA SER A 93 14.69 -3.92 -9.67
C SER A 93 15.07 -4.01 -11.14
N LYS A 94 15.03 -5.22 -11.68
CA LYS A 94 15.20 -5.49 -13.11
C LYS A 94 13.87 -5.51 -13.86
N VAL A 95 12.80 -5.01 -13.23
CA VAL A 95 11.44 -5.02 -13.78
C VAL A 95 11.27 -3.79 -14.67
N ASP A 96 10.74 -3.99 -15.87
CA ASP A 96 10.30 -2.87 -16.70
C ASP A 96 9.05 -2.22 -16.08
N LEU A 97 9.24 -0.99 -15.62
CA LEU A 97 8.21 -0.19 -14.94
C LEU A 97 7.45 0.74 -15.88
N SER A 98 7.72 0.74 -17.20
CA SER A 98 7.11 1.67 -18.16
C SER A 98 5.59 1.60 -18.18
N PHE A 99 5.03 0.39 -18.04
CA PHE A 99 3.58 0.14 -18.03
C PHE A 99 3.14 -0.72 -16.86
N SER A 100 3.97 -0.84 -15.83
CA SER A 100 3.68 -1.70 -14.67
C SER A 100 3.97 -0.97 -13.38
N GLY A 101 3.15 -1.25 -12.37
CA GLY A 101 3.28 -0.64 -11.08
C GLY A 101 2.53 -1.45 -10.01
N SER A 102 2.40 -0.86 -8.84
CA SER A 102 1.60 -1.41 -7.73
C SER A 102 1.10 -0.28 -6.83
N THR A 103 -0.09 -0.44 -6.30
CA THR A 103 -0.52 0.31 -5.12
C THR A 103 0.18 -0.22 -3.88
N VAL A 104 0.17 0.54 -2.81
CA VAL A 104 0.51 0.09 -1.46
C VAL A 104 -0.38 0.77 -0.45
N ILE A 105 -1.13 -0.01 0.33
CA ILE A 105 -1.82 0.47 1.52
C ILE A 105 -1.28 -0.26 2.73
N GLY A 106 -0.66 0.46 3.67
CA GLY A 106 0.00 -0.08 4.85
C GLY A 106 -0.56 0.47 6.14
N CYS A 107 -0.74 -0.39 7.13
CA CYS A 107 -1.16 -0.05 8.49
C CYS A 107 -0.05 -0.40 9.47
N TYR A 108 0.47 0.62 10.14
CA TYR A 108 1.41 0.50 11.25
C TYR A 108 0.68 0.65 12.58
N PHE A 109 0.88 -0.35 13.43
CA PHE A 109 0.35 -0.36 14.79
C PHE A 109 1.50 -0.23 15.79
N ASN A 110 1.33 0.64 16.76
CA ASN A 110 2.22 0.76 17.92
C ASN A 110 1.35 0.90 19.18
N ASN A 111 1.20 -0.19 19.93
CA ASN A 111 0.23 -0.31 20.99
C ASN A 111 -1.20 0.04 20.52
N ASN A 112 -1.79 1.12 21.03
CA ASN A 112 -3.12 1.61 20.69
C ASN A 112 -3.12 2.70 19.58
N ARG A 113 -1.97 2.98 18.99
CA ARG A 113 -1.86 3.93 17.86
C ARG A 113 -1.86 3.18 16.54
N LEU A 114 -2.65 3.66 15.60
CA LEU A 114 -2.70 3.21 14.22
C LEU A 114 -2.33 4.35 13.30
N VAL A 115 -1.41 4.11 12.38
CA VAL A 115 -1.08 5.02 11.28
C VAL A 115 -1.21 4.27 9.96
N CYS A 116 -1.98 4.84 9.05
CA CYS A 116 -2.17 4.33 7.70
C CYS A 116 -1.32 5.14 6.72
N ALA A 117 -0.59 4.45 5.84
CA ALA A 117 0.18 5.01 4.74
C ALA A 117 -0.38 4.46 3.42
N ASN A 118 -0.71 5.35 2.47
CA ASN A 118 -1.35 4.98 1.22
C ASN A 118 -0.66 5.57 0.00
N VAL A 119 -0.47 4.74 -1.02
CA VAL A 119 -0.09 5.10 -2.38
C VAL A 119 -0.97 4.31 -3.34
N GLY A 120 -1.81 5.00 -4.10
CA GLY A 120 -2.75 4.41 -5.04
C GLY A 120 -4.18 4.38 -4.51
N ASP A 121 -5.02 3.54 -5.12
CA ASP A 121 -6.46 3.47 -4.89
C ASP A 121 -6.92 2.24 -4.08
N SER A 122 -5.97 1.47 -3.53
CA SER A 122 -6.28 0.51 -2.47
C SER A 122 -6.71 1.24 -1.21
N ARG A 123 -7.58 0.64 -0.40
CA ARG A 123 -8.22 1.33 0.72
C ARG A 123 -8.13 0.53 2.01
N ALA A 124 -7.89 1.24 3.11
CA ALA A 124 -8.03 0.73 4.47
C ALA A 124 -9.25 1.34 5.15
N ILE A 125 -10.00 0.51 5.85
CA ILE A 125 -11.15 0.91 6.66
C ILE A 125 -11.03 0.35 8.07
N LEU A 126 -11.59 1.06 9.04
CA LEU A 126 -11.74 0.63 10.42
C LEU A 126 -13.20 0.44 10.77
N GLY A 127 -13.57 -0.76 11.19
CA GLY A 127 -14.85 -1.00 11.86
C GLY A 127 -14.73 -0.61 13.33
N ARG A 128 -15.55 0.34 13.77
CA ARG A 128 -15.59 0.80 15.17
C ARG A 128 -16.94 0.48 15.79
N CYS A 129 -16.90 -0.24 16.91
CA CYS A 129 -18.08 -0.50 17.72
C CYS A 129 -18.35 0.72 18.62
N LYS A 130 -19.56 1.27 18.56
CA LYS A 130 -20.03 2.35 19.41
C LYS A 130 -20.53 1.81 20.74
N SER A 131 -20.62 2.67 21.74
CA SER A 131 -21.10 2.34 23.09
C SER A 131 -22.51 1.72 23.13
N GLY A 132 -23.33 1.94 22.09
CA GLY A 132 -24.65 1.31 21.93
C GLY A 132 -24.65 -0.02 21.16
N GLY A 133 -23.48 -0.64 20.88
CA GLY A 133 -23.35 -1.90 20.17
C GLY A 133 -23.47 -1.82 18.63
N SER A 134 -23.78 -0.64 18.06
CA SER A 134 -23.78 -0.44 16.62
C SER A 134 -22.36 -0.27 16.08
N TRP A 135 -22.16 -0.67 14.82
CA TRP A 135 -20.87 -0.53 14.14
C TRP A 135 -20.90 0.62 13.15
N GLU A 136 -19.77 1.31 13.03
CA GLU A 136 -19.55 2.31 11.99
C GLU A 136 -18.27 2.01 11.23
N THR A 137 -18.23 2.43 9.97
CA THR A 137 -17.04 2.35 9.13
C THR A 137 -16.33 3.69 9.12
N VAL A 138 -15.03 3.67 9.41
CA VAL A 138 -14.16 4.84 9.34
C VAL A 138 -13.13 4.61 8.23
N ALA A 139 -13.08 5.50 7.23
CA ALA A 139 -12.02 5.46 6.22
C ALA A 139 -10.68 5.85 6.86
N LEU A 140 -9.65 5.04 6.62
CA LEU A 140 -8.28 5.31 7.09
C LEU A 140 -7.39 5.87 5.97
N SER A 141 -7.86 5.86 4.74
CA SER A 141 -7.16 6.37 3.55
C SER A 141 -8.12 7.02 2.57
N ASP A 142 -7.61 7.94 1.77
CA ASP A 142 -8.26 8.47 0.57
C ASP A 142 -7.66 7.77 -0.66
N ASP A 143 -8.49 7.40 -1.63
CA ASP A 143 -8.02 6.82 -2.88
C ASP A 143 -7.28 7.87 -3.72
N HIS A 144 -6.12 7.52 -4.26
CA HIS A 144 -5.39 8.36 -5.20
C HIS A 144 -5.77 7.98 -6.64
N LYS A 145 -6.87 8.54 -7.12
CA LYS A 145 -7.34 8.39 -8.52
C LYS A 145 -7.20 9.70 -9.27
N PRO A 146 -6.56 9.72 -10.46
CA PRO A 146 -6.44 10.95 -11.25
C PRO A 146 -7.78 11.60 -11.62
N SER A 147 -8.88 10.85 -11.59
CA SER A 147 -10.25 11.35 -11.79
C SER A 147 -10.79 12.17 -10.61
N ILE A 148 -10.17 12.08 -9.44
CA ILE A 148 -10.56 12.86 -8.25
C ILE A 148 -9.92 14.25 -8.37
N PRO A 149 -10.71 15.36 -8.33
CA PRO A 149 -10.19 16.71 -8.58
C PRO A 149 -8.98 17.09 -7.73
N LYS A 150 -9.01 16.80 -6.42
CA LYS A 150 -7.91 17.06 -5.48
C LYS A 150 -6.61 16.36 -5.91
N GLU A 151 -6.71 15.13 -6.39
CA GLU A 151 -5.56 14.35 -6.84
C GLU A 151 -5.06 14.85 -8.20
N ALA A 152 -5.96 15.15 -9.13
CA ALA A 152 -5.60 15.75 -10.41
C ALA A 152 -4.85 17.08 -10.23
N GLU A 153 -5.30 17.94 -9.31
CA GLU A 153 -4.63 19.18 -8.96
C GLU A 153 -3.24 18.94 -8.35
N ARG A 154 -3.12 17.97 -7.45
CA ARG A 154 -1.83 17.58 -6.87
C ARG A 154 -0.84 17.16 -7.95
N ILE A 155 -1.26 16.28 -8.86
CA ILE A 155 -0.44 15.79 -9.98
C ILE A 155 0.02 16.97 -10.86
N LYS A 156 -0.89 17.85 -11.27
CA LYS A 156 -0.56 19.02 -12.10
C LYS A 156 0.39 19.97 -11.39
N ARG A 157 0.19 20.24 -10.10
CA ARG A 157 1.09 21.08 -9.29
C ARG A 157 2.51 20.52 -9.23
N MET A 158 2.65 19.20 -9.25
CA MET A 158 3.93 18.48 -9.28
C MET A 158 4.47 18.30 -10.71
N ARG A 159 3.94 19.07 -11.69
CA ARG A 159 4.30 19.05 -13.13
C ARG A 159 4.01 17.70 -13.82
N GLY A 160 3.15 16.87 -13.22
CA GLY A 160 2.59 15.71 -13.89
C GLY A 160 1.43 16.08 -14.82
N ARG A 161 1.01 15.15 -15.65
CA ARG A 161 -0.15 15.30 -16.53
C ARG A 161 -1.22 14.27 -16.20
N VAL A 162 -2.46 14.65 -16.44
CA VAL A 162 -3.64 13.78 -16.35
C VAL A 162 -4.33 13.82 -17.70
N GLU A 163 -4.36 12.70 -18.37
CA GLU A 163 -4.98 12.55 -19.69
C GLU A 163 -5.84 11.30 -19.70
N ALA A 164 -6.98 11.34 -20.41
CA ALA A 164 -7.75 10.14 -20.66
C ALA A 164 -6.98 9.23 -21.60
N PHE A 165 -6.97 7.94 -21.29
CA PHE A 165 -6.49 6.95 -22.26
C PHE A 165 -7.47 6.96 -23.44
N LYS A 166 -6.98 7.22 -24.64
CA LYS A 166 -7.78 7.09 -25.87
C LYS A 166 -7.58 5.67 -26.36
N ASP A 167 -8.67 4.91 -26.38
CA ASP A 167 -8.73 3.60 -27.04
C ASP A 167 -8.49 3.72 -28.54
#